data_64f622e8158fd7fa9fc7d236a1f1b79c
#
_entry.id   64f622e8158fd7fa9fc7d236a1f1b79c
#
_cell.length_a   1.000
_cell.length_b   1.000
_cell.length_c   1.000
_cell.angle_alpha   90.00
_cell.angle_beta   90.00
_cell.angle_gamma   90.00
#
_symmetry.space_group_name_H-M   'P 1'
#
loop_
_entity.id
_entity.type
_entity.pdbx_description
1 polymer ?
#
loop_
_entity_poly.entity_id
_entity_poly.type
_entity_poly.pdbx_seq_one_letter_code
_entity_poly.pdbx_strand_id
1 'polypeptide(L)'
;MNPLLESSRWRRWEPVVWVLAFAAPWLLSRHALIVNEIAIVALFALSLDLILGYCGIVSLGHAAFLGFGAYSAALFAKHVMPDPLVGLLVGMGAATALGAVCSLTVMRGSDLTRLMVTL
;
A
#
# COMPACT_ATOMS: atom_id res chain seq x y z
N MET A 1 -6.89 12.12 35.30
CA MET A 1 -7.60 11.76 34.07
C MET A 1 -6.74 12.23 32.92
N ASN A 2 -6.31 11.31 32.06
CA ASN A 2 -5.35 11.61 30.98
C ASN A 2 -6.08 12.30 29.82
N PRO A 3 -5.71 13.53 29.45
CA PRO A 3 -6.36 14.26 28.36
C PRO A 3 -6.19 13.59 26.98
N LEU A 4 -5.24 12.64 26.86
CA LEU A 4 -4.98 11.90 25.63
C LEU A 4 -6.04 10.83 25.32
N LEU A 5 -6.89 10.45 26.30
CA LEU A 5 -7.95 9.46 26.12
C LEU A 5 -9.27 10.08 25.69
N GLU A 6 -9.41 11.40 25.82
CA GLU A 6 -10.64 12.10 25.39
C GLU A 6 -10.69 12.34 23.87
N SER A 7 -9.56 12.31 23.18
CA SER A 7 -9.51 12.47 21.72
C SER A 7 -9.99 11.24 20.95
N SER A 8 -10.13 10.11 21.63
CA SER A 8 -10.58 8.83 21.05
C SER A 8 -12.11 8.68 21.01
N ARG A 9 -12.88 9.72 21.32
CA ARG A 9 -14.34 9.66 21.13
C ARG A 9 -14.63 9.66 19.64
N TRP A 10 -15.18 8.54 19.16
CA TRP A 10 -15.74 8.42 17.82
C TRP A 10 -16.53 9.69 17.48
N ARG A 11 -15.95 10.46 16.59
CA ARG A 11 -16.60 11.67 16.11
C ARG A 11 -17.86 11.23 15.39
N ARG A 12 -19.00 11.82 15.64
CA ARG A 12 -20.31 11.43 15.06
C ARG A 12 -20.31 11.34 13.53
N TRP A 13 -19.28 11.86 12.90
CA TRP A 13 -19.06 11.87 11.45
C TRP A 13 -18.24 10.68 10.91
N GLU A 14 -17.52 9.98 11.78
CA GLU A 14 -16.71 8.82 11.37
C GLU A 14 -17.54 7.70 10.73
N PRO A 15 -18.67 7.26 11.31
CA PRO A 15 -19.50 6.25 10.67
C PRO A 15 -20.07 6.72 9.33
N VAL A 16 -20.33 8.02 9.17
CA VAL A 16 -20.83 8.59 7.91
C VAL A 16 -19.75 8.50 6.82
N VAL A 17 -18.49 8.79 7.15
CA VAL A 17 -17.36 8.67 6.22
C VAL A 17 -17.15 7.22 5.79
N TRP A 18 -17.25 6.27 6.72
CA TRP A 18 -17.14 4.84 6.41
C TRP A 18 -18.29 4.35 5.55
N VAL A 19 -19.52 4.75 5.85
CA VAL A 19 -20.70 4.42 5.04
C VAL A 19 -20.58 5.00 3.63
N LEU A 20 -20.12 6.24 3.50
CA LEU A 20 -19.86 6.88 2.21
C LEU A 20 -18.75 6.17 1.44
N ALA A 21 -17.66 5.78 2.10
CA ALA A 21 -16.56 5.05 1.49
C ALA A 21 -17.00 3.67 0.95
N PHE A 22 -17.84 2.95 1.70
CA PHE A 22 -18.40 1.67 1.27
C PHE A 22 -19.51 1.80 0.22
N ALA A 23 -20.25 2.89 0.22
CA ALA A 23 -21.33 3.16 -0.74
C ALA A 23 -20.79 3.74 -2.07
N ALA A 24 -19.61 4.37 -2.05
CA ALA A 24 -19.01 5.01 -3.23
C ALA A 24 -18.90 4.07 -4.45
N PRO A 25 -18.43 2.80 -4.33
CA PRO A 25 -18.35 1.88 -5.46
C PRO A 25 -19.71 1.56 -6.08
N TRP A 26 -20.78 1.58 -5.28
CA TRP A 26 -22.14 1.30 -5.73
C TRP A 26 -22.79 2.52 -6.39
N LEU A 27 -22.58 3.71 -5.85
CA LEU A 27 -23.13 4.94 -6.40
C LEU A 27 -22.42 5.37 -7.70
N LEU A 28 -21.13 5.08 -7.82
CA LEU A 28 -20.31 5.47 -8.97
C LEU A 28 -20.00 4.30 -9.92
N SER A 29 -20.91 3.36 -10.08
CA SER A 29 -20.73 2.19 -10.96
C SER A 29 -20.36 2.57 -12.40
N ARG A 30 -20.72 3.76 -12.86
CA ARG A 30 -20.29 4.31 -14.17
C ARG A 30 -18.81 4.65 -14.26
N HIS A 31 -18.15 4.86 -13.11
CA HIS A 31 -16.73 5.25 -12.99
C HIS A 31 -15.96 4.24 -12.14
N ALA A 32 -16.32 2.98 -12.22
CA ALA A 32 -15.73 1.91 -11.41
C ALA A 32 -14.20 1.85 -11.49
N LEU A 33 -13.61 2.18 -12.64
CA LEU A 33 -12.16 2.22 -12.83
C LEU A 33 -11.51 3.31 -11.97
N ILE A 34 -12.09 4.51 -11.94
CA ILE A 34 -11.57 5.64 -11.15
C ILE A 34 -11.71 5.36 -9.66
N VAL A 35 -12.84 4.80 -9.24
CA VAL A 35 -13.07 4.43 -7.83
C VAL A 35 -12.07 3.38 -7.37
N ASN A 36 -11.78 2.39 -8.23
CA ASN A 36 -10.79 1.36 -7.94
C ASN A 36 -9.37 1.95 -7.81
N GLU A 37 -9.00 2.86 -8.69
CA GLU A 37 -7.71 3.56 -8.64
C GLU A 37 -7.56 4.39 -7.35
N ILE A 38 -8.59 5.14 -6.99
CA ILE A 38 -8.64 5.89 -5.72
C ILE A 38 -8.50 4.95 -4.52
N ALA A 39 -9.18 3.80 -4.53
CA ALA A 39 -9.09 2.84 -3.44
C ALA A 39 -7.68 2.25 -3.28
N ILE A 40 -7.00 1.95 -4.39
CA ILE A 40 -5.62 1.45 -4.39
C ILE A 40 -4.68 2.51 -3.83
N VAL A 41 -4.78 3.75 -4.28
CA VAL A 41 -3.94 4.86 -3.79
C VAL A 41 -4.22 5.16 -2.32
N ALA A 42 -5.48 5.12 -1.89
CA ALA A 42 -5.85 5.30 -0.48
C ALA A 42 -5.26 4.20 0.41
N LEU A 43 -5.33 2.94 -0.03
CA LEU A 43 -4.74 1.80 0.69
C LEU A 43 -3.22 1.94 0.80
N PHE A 44 -2.57 2.39 -0.27
CA PHE A 44 -1.14 2.67 -0.28
C PHE A 44 -0.75 3.80 0.67
N ALA A 45 -1.52 4.90 0.68
CA ALA A 45 -1.32 6.01 1.61
C ALA A 45 -1.48 5.58 3.08
N LEU A 46 -2.49 4.76 3.39
CA LEU A 46 -2.70 4.17 4.71
C LEU A 46 -1.53 3.28 5.13
N SER A 47 -1.01 2.48 4.22
CA SER A 47 0.16 1.63 4.46
C SER A 47 1.41 2.46 4.80
N LEU A 48 1.63 3.57 4.08
CA LEU A 48 2.72 4.50 4.37
C LEU A 48 2.56 5.18 5.73
N ASP A 49 1.35 5.64 6.05
CA ASP A 49 1.04 6.30 7.32
C ASP A 49 1.26 5.36 8.51
N LEU A 50 0.93 4.09 8.35
CA LEU A 50 1.14 3.06 9.36
C LEU A 50 2.63 2.78 9.60
N ILE A 51 3.44 2.73 8.55
CA ILE A 51 4.90 2.55 8.66
C ILE A 51 5.55 3.78 9.31
N LEU A 52 5.14 4.98 8.90
CA LEU A 52 5.62 6.23 9.48
C LEU A 52 5.24 6.38 10.96
N GLY A 53 3.98 6.07 11.29
CA GLY A 53 3.47 6.21 12.65
C GLY A 53 4.03 5.21 13.65
N TYR A 54 4.27 3.96 13.24
CA TYR A 54 4.74 2.90 14.13
C TYR A 54 6.25 2.69 14.08
N CYS A 55 6.86 2.77 12.91
CA CYS A 55 8.29 2.48 12.74
C CYS A 55 9.15 3.74 12.67
N GLY A 56 8.56 4.92 12.46
CA GLY A 56 9.29 6.19 12.34
C GLY A 56 10.25 6.24 11.14
N ILE A 57 10.13 5.32 10.20
CA ILE A 57 11.03 5.18 9.05
C ILE A 57 10.33 5.75 7.82
N VAL A 58 10.87 6.84 7.29
CA VAL A 58 10.46 7.37 5.99
C VAL A 58 11.14 6.57 4.91
N SER A 59 10.41 5.67 4.25
CA SER A 59 10.95 4.89 3.15
C SER A 59 10.33 5.31 1.82
N LEU A 60 11.09 6.04 1.01
CA LEU A 60 10.74 6.31 -0.39
C LEU A 60 10.71 5.03 -1.25
N GLY A 61 11.40 3.98 -0.81
CA GLY A 61 11.41 2.68 -1.47
C GLY A 61 10.07 1.96 -1.48
N HIS A 62 9.12 2.34 -0.61
CA HIS A 62 7.82 1.68 -0.53
C HIS A 62 7.03 1.77 -1.85
N ALA A 63 7.12 2.89 -2.55
CA ALA A 63 6.52 3.07 -3.87
C ALA A 63 7.11 2.13 -4.93
N ALA A 64 8.40 1.79 -4.82
CA ALA A 64 9.05 0.86 -5.73
C ALA A 64 8.49 -0.56 -5.61
N PHE A 65 8.17 -1.02 -4.40
CA PHE A 65 7.56 -2.34 -4.19
C PHE A 65 6.15 -2.41 -4.78
N LEU A 66 5.34 -1.36 -4.61
CA LEU A 66 4.02 -1.27 -5.22
C LEU A 66 4.13 -1.27 -6.75
N GLY A 67 4.99 -0.42 -7.31
CA GLY A 67 5.19 -0.30 -8.76
C GLY A 67 5.70 -1.61 -9.38
N PHE A 68 6.67 -2.26 -8.76
CA PHE A 68 7.21 -3.53 -9.24
C PHE A 68 6.19 -4.66 -9.18
N GLY A 69 5.43 -4.76 -8.09
CA GLY A 69 4.36 -5.74 -7.95
C GLY A 69 3.24 -5.53 -8.99
N ALA A 70 2.78 -4.29 -9.16
CA ALA A 70 1.75 -3.96 -10.14
C ALA A 70 2.21 -4.21 -11.57
N TYR A 71 3.45 -3.84 -11.91
CA TYR A 71 4.01 -4.07 -13.23
C TYR A 71 4.17 -5.55 -13.55
N SER A 72 4.64 -6.36 -12.58
CA SER A 72 4.76 -7.80 -12.73
C SER A 72 3.41 -8.47 -12.92
N ALA A 73 2.40 -8.07 -12.17
CA ALA A 73 1.03 -8.56 -12.33
C ALA A 73 0.45 -8.20 -13.70
N ALA A 74 0.66 -6.97 -14.17
CA ALA A 74 0.19 -6.51 -15.48
C ALA A 74 0.86 -7.24 -16.64
N LEU A 75 2.18 -7.48 -16.57
CA LEU A 75 2.90 -8.26 -17.56
C LEU A 75 2.40 -9.70 -17.62
N PHE A 76 2.17 -10.31 -16.46
CA PHE A 76 1.66 -11.66 -16.39
C PHE A 76 0.26 -11.77 -16.99
N ALA A 77 -0.63 -10.85 -16.62
CA ALA A 77 -1.99 -10.79 -17.14
C ALA A 77 -2.02 -10.61 -18.68
N LYS A 78 -1.06 -9.85 -19.22
CA LYS A 78 -0.96 -9.61 -20.68
C LYS A 78 -0.47 -10.82 -21.46
N HIS A 79 0.48 -11.62 -20.90
CA HIS A 79 1.20 -12.64 -21.69
C HIS A 79 0.79 -14.08 -21.38
N VAL A 80 0.22 -14.34 -20.20
CA VAL A 80 -0.04 -15.72 -19.75
C VAL A 80 -1.54 -15.97 -19.57
N MET A 81 -2.16 -15.30 -18.64
CA MET A 81 -3.60 -15.47 -18.35
C MET A 81 -4.19 -14.17 -17.80
N PRO A 82 -5.34 -13.70 -18.31
CA PRO A 82 -6.02 -12.52 -17.81
C PRO A 82 -6.86 -12.83 -16.54
N ASP A 83 -6.32 -13.65 -15.63
CA ASP A 83 -6.99 -14.00 -14.38
C ASP A 83 -6.52 -13.05 -13.27
N PRO A 84 -7.40 -12.23 -12.66
CA PRO A 84 -7.02 -11.26 -11.65
C PRO A 84 -6.48 -11.90 -10.37
N LEU A 85 -6.91 -13.11 -10.01
CA LEU A 85 -6.41 -13.80 -8.82
C LEU A 85 -4.96 -14.27 -8.99
N VAL A 86 -4.66 -14.84 -10.14
CA VAL A 86 -3.30 -15.30 -10.45
C VAL A 86 -2.36 -14.09 -10.61
N GLY A 87 -2.82 -13.01 -11.24
CA GLY A 87 -2.08 -11.75 -11.35
C GLY A 87 -1.74 -11.17 -9.97
N LEU A 88 -2.67 -11.20 -9.03
CA LEU A 88 -2.43 -10.76 -7.65
C LEU A 88 -1.34 -11.60 -6.96
N LEU A 89 -1.40 -12.92 -7.07
CA LEU A 89 -0.39 -13.82 -6.49
C LEU A 89 0.99 -13.59 -7.08
N VAL A 90 1.08 -13.38 -8.40
CA VAL A 90 2.35 -13.08 -9.08
C VAL A 90 2.90 -11.73 -8.63
N GLY A 91 2.06 -10.70 -8.51
CA GLY A 91 2.45 -9.39 -8.01
C GLY A 91 2.96 -9.45 -6.56
N MET A 92 2.27 -10.20 -5.69
CA MET A 92 2.71 -10.43 -4.32
C MET A 92 4.05 -11.16 -4.26
N GLY A 93 4.23 -12.22 -5.05
CA GLY A 93 5.47 -12.98 -5.13
C GLY A 93 6.64 -12.13 -5.61
N ALA A 94 6.43 -11.33 -6.65
CA ALA A 94 7.43 -10.42 -7.20
C ALA A 94 7.83 -9.33 -6.18
N ALA A 95 6.88 -8.71 -5.52
CA ALA A 95 7.14 -7.70 -4.48
C ALA A 95 7.89 -8.31 -3.28
N THR A 96 7.53 -9.53 -2.88
CA THR A 96 8.21 -10.25 -1.79
C THR A 96 9.65 -10.61 -2.17
N ALA A 97 9.88 -11.07 -3.39
CA ALA A 97 11.22 -11.37 -3.89
C ALA A 97 12.12 -10.12 -3.92
N LEU A 98 11.57 -8.98 -4.39
CA LEU A 98 12.28 -7.71 -4.37
C LEU A 98 12.59 -7.29 -2.92
N GLY A 99 11.65 -7.42 -2.00
CA GLY A 99 11.83 -7.14 -0.59
C GLY A 99 12.93 -7.99 0.06
N ALA A 100 12.98 -9.27 -0.26
CA ALA A 100 14.02 -10.17 0.22
C ALA A 100 15.42 -9.77 -0.28
N VAL A 101 15.55 -9.42 -1.57
CA VAL A 101 16.80 -8.93 -2.14
C VAL A 101 17.25 -7.62 -1.48
N CYS A 102 16.34 -6.67 -1.33
CA CYS A 102 16.63 -5.40 -0.64
C CYS A 102 17.03 -5.62 0.83
N SER A 103 16.33 -6.51 1.54
CA SER A 103 16.64 -6.86 2.93
C SER A 103 18.06 -7.43 3.06
N LEU A 104 18.45 -8.36 2.20
CA LEU A 104 19.80 -8.93 2.20
C LEU A 104 20.87 -7.86 1.94
N THR A 105 20.59 -6.92 1.04
CA THR A 105 21.51 -5.83 0.72
C THR A 105 21.66 -4.87 1.89
N VAL A 106 20.55 -4.51 2.56
CA VAL A 106 20.55 -3.62 3.72
C VAL A 106 21.24 -4.26 4.91
N MET A 107 21.04 -5.57 5.14
CA MET A 107 21.69 -6.28 6.26
C MET A 107 23.20 -6.45 6.07
N ARG A 108 23.69 -6.50 4.84
CA ARG A 108 25.13 -6.63 4.52
C ARG A 108 25.84 -5.30 4.33
N GLY A 109 25.10 -4.20 4.21
CA GLY A 109 25.64 -2.87 4.02
C GLY A 109 26.14 -2.21 5.31
N SER A 110 27.14 -1.31 5.19
CA SER A 110 27.53 -0.40 6.26
C SER A 110 26.39 0.58 6.55
N ASP A 111 26.44 1.26 7.70
CA ASP A 111 25.40 2.21 8.14
C ASP A 111 25.10 3.30 7.09
N LEU A 112 26.11 3.74 6.33
CA LEU A 112 25.94 4.67 5.20
C LEU A 112 25.14 4.07 4.03
N THR A 113 25.36 2.79 3.74
CA THR A 113 24.63 2.09 2.68
C THR A 113 23.16 1.90 3.06
N ARG A 114 22.87 1.67 4.34
CA ARG A 114 21.49 1.60 4.85
C ARG A 114 20.74 2.91 4.67
N LEU A 115 21.38 4.03 4.97
CA LEU A 115 20.81 5.36 4.77
C LEU A 115 20.57 5.66 3.30
N MET A 116 21.48 5.30 2.41
CA MET A 116 21.34 5.54 0.97
C MET A 116 20.27 4.69 0.30
N VAL A 117 20.03 3.47 0.75
CA VAL A 117 19.02 2.57 0.18
C VAL A 117 17.62 2.88 0.73
N THR A 118 17.51 3.52 1.89
CA THR A 118 16.22 3.87 2.52
C THR A 118 15.76 5.30 2.22
N LEU A 119 16.61 6.16 1.70
CA LEU A 119 16.30 7.50 1.20
C LEU A 119 15.88 7.45 -0.25
#